data_6789bc1b84d1a2b464b385015554b17f
#
_entry.id   6789bc1b84d1a2b464b385015554b17f
#
_cell.length_a   1.000
_cell.length_b   1.000
_cell.length_c   1.000
_cell.angle_alpha   90.00
_cell.angle_beta   90.00
_cell.angle_gamma   90.00
#
_symmetry.space_group_name_H-M   'P 1'
#
loop_
_entity.id
_entity.type
_entity.pdbx_description
1 polymer ?
#
loop_
_entity_poly.entity_id
_entity_poly.type
_entity_poly.pdbx_seq_one_letter_code
_entity_poly.pdbx_strand_id
1 'polypeptide(L)'
;MKRKTTISFSATRKFDECDYYFKMVIRKAIVATLLGGLILGELGQAIGGFFVGFGHMFPIYYRFHGGKGVACYAMVALVINPWVFLGILGIFIVVLVGTRFVSLASVMAALMYPLLMNAFAADKAGSVAMGVFAACFVIFMHRTNLRRIWSNEESKIDFSKFKKPKKKDTEEGEPDADVTEDGADE
;
A
#
# COMPACT_ATOMS: atom_id res chain seq x y z
N MET A 1 -20.68 29.25 12.83
CA MET A 1 -20.59 28.67 11.49
C MET A 1 -19.14 28.48 11.01
N LYS A 2 -18.22 27.89 11.81
CA LYS A 2 -16.76 27.74 11.46
C LYS A 2 -16.19 26.34 11.64
N ARG A 3 -17.01 25.28 11.85
CA ARG A 3 -16.47 23.92 12.13
C ARG A 3 -16.38 22.97 10.91
N LYS A 4 -17.07 23.24 9.79
CA LYS A 4 -17.08 22.31 8.63
C LYS A 4 -15.83 22.42 7.75
N THR A 5 -15.20 23.58 7.65
CA THR A 5 -14.02 23.83 6.81
C THR A 5 -12.74 23.19 7.33
N THR A 6 -12.59 23.09 8.66
CA THR A 6 -11.36 22.54 9.29
C THR A 6 -11.22 21.03 9.10
N ILE A 7 -12.35 20.29 9.08
CA ILE A 7 -12.34 18.81 8.92
C ILE A 7 -12.00 18.41 7.49
N SER A 8 -12.49 19.13 6.48
CA SER A 8 -12.18 18.86 5.06
C SER A 8 -10.70 19.10 4.74
N PHE A 9 -10.12 20.19 5.24
CA PHE A 9 -8.71 20.53 5.03
C PHE A 9 -7.74 19.53 5.70
N SER A 10 -8.09 19.01 6.88
CA SER A 10 -7.30 17.97 7.56
C SER A 10 -7.34 16.62 6.83
N ALA A 11 -8.49 16.27 6.24
CA ALA A 11 -8.64 15.02 5.50
C ALA A 11 -7.84 15.03 4.19
N THR A 12 -7.90 16.12 3.40
CA THR A 12 -7.12 16.27 2.16
C THR A 12 -5.63 16.21 2.43
N ARG A 13 -5.12 16.92 3.43
CA ARG A 13 -3.70 16.87 3.81
C ARG A 13 -3.24 15.46 4.15
N LYS A 14 -4.05 14.70 4.86
CA LYS A 14 -3.73 13.31 5.24
C LYS A 14 -3.69 12.36 4.03
N PHE A 15 -4.52 12.59 3.01
CA PHE A 15 -4.48 11.85 1.74
C PHE A 15 -3.23 12.20 0.94
N ASP A 16 -2.86 13.48 0.85
CA ASP A 16 -1.67 13.94 0.13
C ASP A 16 -0.38 13.40 0.76
N GLU A 17 -0.30 13.36 2.08
CA GLU A 17 0.82 12.75 2.81
C GLU A 17 0.93 11.25 2.55
N CYS A 18 -0.18 10.52 2.53
CA CYS A 18 -0.22 9.08 2.26
C CYS A 18 0.22 8.77 0.83
N ASP A 19 -0.24 9.54 -0.16
CA ASP A 19 0.12 9.40 -1.58
C ASP A 19 1.61 9.72 -1.79
N TYR A 20 2.11 10.79 -1.16
CA TYR A 20 3.54 11.13 -1.19
C TYR A 20 4.41 10.00 -0.61
N TYR A 21 4.02 9.44 0.54
CA TYR A 21 4.74 8.33 1.18
C TYR A 21 4.77 7.08 0.27
N PHE A 22 3.64 6.75 -0.34
CA PHE A 22 3.53 5.61 -1.24
C PHE A 22 4.42 5.77 -2.48
N LYS A 23 4.38 6.94 -3.12
CA LYS A 23 5.26 7.29 -4.25
C LYS A 23 6.74 7.23 -3.89
N MET A 24 7.10 7.70 -2.69
CA MET A 24 8.48 7.64 -2.20
C MET A 24 8.95 6.19 -2.00
N VAL A 25 8.11 5.30 -1.46
CA VAL A 25 8.43 3.87 -1.28
C VAL A 25 8.68 3.20 -2.63
N ILE A 26 7.81 3.45 -3.61
CA ILE A 26 7.95 2.92 -4.97
C ILE A 26 9.27 3.38 -5.60
N ARG A 27 9.52 4.69 -5.61
CA ARG A 27 10.73 5.26 -6.23
C ARG A 27 12.01 4.69 -5.63
N LYS A 28 12.13 4.63 -4.30
CA LYS A 28 13.34 4.11 -3.66
C LYS A 28 13.55 2.62 -3.95
N ALA A 29 12.49 1.83 -4.01
CA ALA A 29 12.59 0.40 -4.33
C ALA A 29 13.11 0.18 -5.75
N ILE A 30 12.53 0.90 -6.73
CA ILE A 30 12.95 0.82 -8.14
C ILE A 30 14.41 1.28 -8.28
N VAL A 31 14.75 2.46 -7.75
CA VAL A 31 16.10 3.04 -7.89
C VAL A 31 17.16 2.14 -7.24
N ALA A 32 16.94 1.66 -6.03
CA ALA A 32 17.92 0.80 -5.34
C ALA A 32 18.15 -0.53 -6.07
N THR A 33 17.08 -1.14 -6.60
CA THR A 33 17.18 -2.40 -7.34
C THR A 33 17.87 -2.20 -8.69
N LEU A 34 17.55 -1.12 -9.42
CA LEU A 34 18.20 -0.80 -10.70
C LEU A 34 19.67 -0.46 -10.52
N LEU A 35 20.01 0.40 -9.55
CA LEU A 35 21.41 0.76 -9.27
C LEU A 35 22.22 -0.45 -8.83
N GLY A 36 21.66 -1.31 -7.97
CA GLY A 36 22.27 -2.57 -7.62
C GLY A 36 22.58 -3.42 -8.86
N GLY A 37 21.60 -3.50 -9.77
CA GLY A 37 21.74 -4.23 -11.04
C GLY A 37 22.79 -3.65 -11.96
N LEU A 38 22.94 -2.34 -12.02
CA LEU A 38 23.98 -1.69 -12.83
C LEU A 38 25.41 -1.94 -12.30
N ILE A 39 25.57 -2.11 -10.99
CA ILE A 39 26.90 -2.27 -10.36
C ILE A 39 27.32 -3.75 -10.34
N LEU A 40 26.46 -4.68 -9.96
CA LEU A 40 26.78 -6.09 -9.72
C LEU A 40 25.85 -7.06 -10.48
N GLY A 41 25.15 -6.58 -11.50
CA GLY A 41 24.23 -7.41 -12.26
C GLY A 41 23.09 -7.97 -11.39
N GLU A 42 22.74 -9.22 -11.60
CA GLU A 42 21.65 -9.90 -10.91
C GLU A 42 21.85 -9.94 -9.39
N LEU A 43 23.06 -10.25 -8.93
CA LEU A 43 23.38 -10.27 -7.50
C LEU A 43 23.17 -8.89 -6.86
N GLY A 44 23.51 -7.83 -7.57
CA GLY A 44 23.27 -6.46 -7.14
C GLY A 44 21.79 -6.11 -7.06
N GLN A 45 20.97 -6.60 -7.97
CA GLN A 45 19.51 -6.46 -7.88
C GLN A 45 18.96 -7.12 -6.62
N ALA A 46 19.38 -8.34 -6.31
CA ALA A 46 18.98 -9.07 -5.13
C ALA A 46 19.41 -8.35 -3.84
N ILE A 47 20.66 -7.89 -3.77
CA ILE A 47 21.21 -7.14 -2.63
C ILE A 47 20.47 -5.80 -2.46
N GLY A 48 20.32 -5.02 -3.53
CA GLY A 48 19.61 -3.73 -3.51
C GLY A 48 18.14 -3.90 -3.09
N GLY A 49 17.46 -4.91 -3.63
CA GLY A 49 16.10 -5.28 -3.26
C GLY A 49 15.96 -5.69 -1.80
N PHE A 50 16.91 -6.48 -1.29
CA PHE A 50 16.94 -6.86 0.13
C PHE A 50 17.07 -5.64 1.04
N PHE A 51 18.10 -4.82 0.82
CA PHE A 51 18.38 -3.69 1.71
C PHE A 51 17.33 -2.58 1.62
N VAL A 52 16.73 -2.32 0.47
CA VAL A 52 15.65 -1.32 0.38
C VAL A 52 14.39 -1.79 1.08
N GLY A 53 14.05 -3.07 1.00
CA GLY A 53 12.92 -3.65 1.72
C GLY A 53 13.16 -3.68 3.22
N PHE A 54 14.33 -4.16 3.65
CA PHE A 54 14.74 -4.19 5.05
C PHE A 54 14.74 -2.78 5.67
N GLY A 55 15.37 -1.80 5.02
CA GLY A 55 15.39 -0.41 5.48
C GLY A 55 14.02 0.27 5.49
N HIS A 56 13.08 -0.19 4.64
CA HIS A 56 11.69 0.27 4.70
C HIS A 56 10.92 -0.30 5.90
N MET A 57 11.17 -1.55 6.26
CA MET A 57 10.52 -2.20 7.40
C MET A 57 11.12 -1.78 8.75
N PHE A 58 12.44 -1.55 8.78
CA PHE A 58 13.19 -1.20 9.99
C PHE A 58 13.93 0.14 9.83
N PRO A 59 13.23 1.26 9.58
CA PRO A 59 13.86 2.55 9.38
C PRO A 59 14.47 3.07 10.70
N ILE A 60 15.78 3.27 10.71
CA ILE A 60 16.53 3.77 11.89
C ILE A 60 15.99 5.12 12.33
N TYR A 61 15.67 6.00 11.36
CA TYR A 61 15.15 7.36 11.61
C TYR A 61 13.81 7.42 12.32
N TYR A 62 12.99 6.35 12.23
CA TYR A 62 11.66 6.24 12.85
C TYR A 62 11.63 5.23 14.00
N ARG A 63 12.75 5.06 14.72
CA ARG A 63 12.86 4.11 15.85
C ARG A 63 12.37 2.72 15.49
N PHE A 64 12.71 2.25 14.31
CA PHE A 64 12.32 0.93 13.77
C PHE A 64 10.80 0.72 13.56
N HIS A 65 10.01 1.80 13.50
CA HIS A 65 8.58 1.73 13.17
C HIS A 65 8.38 2.00 11.68
N GLY A 66 8.53 0.98 10.87
CA GLY A 66 8.37 1.04 9.42
C GLY A 66 7.08 0.43 8.89
N GLY A 67 7.00 0.32 7.56
CA GLY A 67 5.90 -0.33 6.86
C GLY A 67 6.01 -1.86 6.86
N LYS A 68 5.02 -2.52 6.28
CA LYS A 68 4.98 -3.99 6.17
C LYS A 68 5.78 -4.55 4.98
N GLY A 69 6.39 -3.70 4.15
CA GLY A 69 7.26 -4.08 3.06
C GLY A 69 6.58 -4.57 1.78
N VAL A 70 5.27 -4.81 1.77
CA VAL A 70 4.55 -5.41 0.63
C VAL A 70 4.74 -4.62 -0.66
N ALA A 71 4.44 -3.32 -0.66
CA ALA A 71 4.59 -2.46 -1.83
C ALA A 71 6.06 -2.33 -2.26
N CYS A 72 6.99 -2.30 -1.30
CA CYS A 72 8.42 -2.23 -1.59
C CYS A 72 8.90 -3.48 -2.34
N TYR A 73 8.63 -4.68 -1.81
CA TYR A 73 9.02 -5.93 -2.46
C TYR A 73 8.24 -6.23 -3.74
N ALA A 74 7.00 -5.74 -3.87
CA ALA A 74 6.29 -5.81 -5.14
C ALA A 74 7.00 -5.02 -6.24
N MET A 75 7.52 -3.82 -5.94
CA MET A 75 8.30 -3.04 -6.90
C MET A 75 9.67 -3.65 -7.18
N VAL A 76 10.31 -4.25 -6.20
CA VAL A 76 11.55 -5.04 -6.42
C VAL A 76 11.28 -6.20 -7.38
N ALA A 77 10.20 -6.95 -7.18
CA ALA A 77 9.81 -8.03 -8.06
C ALA A 77 9.55 -7.55 -9.50
N LEU A 78 8.89 -6.40 -9.66
CA LEU A 78 8.64 -5.79 -10.97
C LEU A 78 9.94 -5.48 -11.73
N VAL A 79 10.95 -4.96 -11.03
CA VAL A 79 12.24 -4.61 -11.63
C VAL A 79 13.05 -5.86 -12.01
N ILE A 80 13.03 -6.90 -11.17
CA ILE A 80 13.80 -8.13 -11.40
C ILE A 80 13.15 -8.97 -12.49
N ASN A 81 11.83 -9.20 -12.41
CA ASN A 81 11.09 -9.98 -13.39
C ASN A 81 9.61 -9.57 -13.42
N PRO A 82 9.14 -8.87 -14.47
CA PRO A 82 7.75 -8.43 -14.59
C PRO A 82 6.72 -9.57 -14.58
N TRP A 83 7.06 -10.75 -15.10
CA TRP A 83 6.16 -11.90 -15.10
C TRP A 83 5.92 -12.46 -13.70
N VAL A 84 6.96 -12.47 -12.87
CA VAL A 84 6.85 -12.82 -11.45
C VAL A 84 5.97 -11.80 -10.74
N PHE A 85 6.17 -10.50 -11.00
CA PHE A 85 5.31 -9.44 -10.46
C PHE A 85 3.83 -9.65 -10.83
N LEU A 86 3.53 -9.93 -12.09
CA LEU A 86 2.16 -10.21 -12.53
C LEU A 86 1.57 -11.45 -11.84
N GLY A 87 2.38 -12.48 -11.63
CA GLY A 87 1.97 -13.68 -10.91
C GLY A 87 1.61 -13.41 -9.45
N ILE A 88 2.48 -12.70 -8.71
CA ILE A 88 2.19 -12.34 -7.31
C ILE A 88 1.01 -11.37 -7.18
N LEU A 89 0.86 -10.44 -8.13
CA LEU A 89 -0.28 -9.52 -8.18
C LEU A 89 -1.57 -10.27 -8.44
N GLY A 90 -1.57 -11.23 -9.36
CA GLY A 90 -2.71 -12.10 -9.63
C GLY A 90 -3.14 -12.89 -8.39
N ILE A 91 -2.19 -13.53 -7.70
CA ILE A 91 -2.45 -14.25 -6.45
C ILE A 91 -3.01 -13.31 -5.38
N PHE A 92 -2.40 -12.12 -5.24
CA PHE A 92 -2.89 -11.11 -4.31
C PHE A 92 -4.35 -10.75 -4.57
N ILE A 93 -4.71 -10.48 -5.83
CA ILE A 93 -6.08 -10.11 -6.21
C ILE A 93 -7.06 -11.28 -5.96
N VAL A 94 -6.70 -12.50 -6.36
CA VAL A 94 -7.56 -13.69 -6.17
C VAL A 94 -7.84 -13.92 -4.70
N VAL A 95 -6.81 -13.91 -3.86
CA VAL A 95 -6.97 -14.10 -2.41
C VAL A 95 -7.74 -12.94 -1.78
N LEU A 96 -7.48 -11.70 -2.21
CA LEU A 96 -8.16 -10.51 -1.71
C LEU A 96 -9.67 -10.54 -2.02
N VAL A 97 -10.04 -10.87 -3.25
CA VAL A 97 -11.44 -10.94 -3.67
C VAL A 97 -12.17 -12.10 -2.95
N GLY A 98 -11.51 -13.25 -2.80
CA GLY A 98 -12.08 -14.41 -2.13
C GLY A 98 -12.26 -14.23 -0.63
N THR A 99 -11.24 -13.69 0.05
CA THR A 99 -11.22 -13.62 1.52
C THR A 99 -11.59 -12.25 2.09
N ARG A 100 -11.42 -11.18 1.31
CA ARG A 100 -11.56 -9.77 1.70
C ARG A 100 -10.56 -9.31 2.77
N PHE A 101 -9.51 -10.10 3.05
CA PHE A 101 -8.44 -9.76 3.97
C PHE A 101 -7.17 -9.36 3.21
N VAL A 102 -6.80 -8.06 3.26
CA VAL A 102 -5.55 -7.56 2.64
C VAL A 102 -4.33 -8.23 3.23
N SER A 103 -4.32 -8.42 4.54
CA SER A 103 -3.19 -9.02 5.24
C SER A 103 -2.92 -10.45 4.79
N LEU A 104 -3.98 -11.25 4.61
CA LEU A 104 -3.85 -12.62 4.11
C LEU A 104 -3.39 -12.65 2.65
N ALA A 105 -3.97 -11.80 1.80
CA ALA A 105 -3.58 -11.67 0.40
C ALA A 105 -2.08 -11.30 0.26
N SER A 106 -1.59 -10.36 1.11
CA SER A 106 -0.19 -9.95 1.12
C SER A 106 0.75 -11.10 1.52
N VAL A 107 0.39 -11.87 2.53
CA VAL A 107 1.18 -13.02 2.99
C VAL A 107 1.22 -14.12 1.95
N MET A 108 0.08 -14.44 1.32
CA MET A 108 0.03 -15.45 0.26
C MET A 108 0.84 -15.04 -0.97
N ALA A 109 0.75 -13.78 -1.39
CA ALA A 109 1.57 -13.24 -2.47
C ALA A 109 3.07 -13.31 -2.14
N ALA A 110 3.46 -12.98 -0.90
CA ALA A 110 4.85 -13.06 -0.46
C ALA A 110 5.38 -14.51 -0.41
N LEU A 111 4.57 -15.48 0.02
CA LEU A 111 4.94 -16.90 0.01
C LEU A 111 5.13 -17.44 -1.41
N MET A 112 4.31 -16.98 -2.36
CA MET A 112 4.43 -17.41 -3.75
C MET A 112 5.59 -16.74 -4.49
N TYR A 113 6.12 -15.63 -3.99
CA TYR A 113 7.19 -14.89 -4.64
C TYR A 113 8.44 -15.75 -4.94
N PRO A 114 9.08 -16.43 -3.96
CA PRO A 114 10.24 -17.26 -4.25
C PRO A 114 9.94 -18.45 -5.16
N LEU A 115 8.73 -19.02 -5.09
CA LEU A 115 8.31 -20.12 -5.96
C LEU A 115 8.18 -19.65 -7.42
N LEU A 116 7.56 -18.50 -7.66
CA LEU A 116 7.45 -17.92 -8.99
C LEU A 116 8.81 -17.46 -9.52
N MET A 117 9.69 -16.92 -8.65
CA MET A 117 11.07 -16.61 -9.04
C MET A 117 11.81 -17.86 -9.51
N ASN A 118 11.71 -18.95 -8.78
CA ASN A 118 12.34 -20.22 -9.18
C ASN A 118 11.75 -20.78 -10.48
N ALA A 119 10.46 -20.61 -10.71
CA ALA A 119 9.79 -21.10 -11.92
C ALA A 119 10.13 -20.28 -13.18
N PHE A 120 10.22 -18.95 -13.06
CA PHE A 120 10.36 -18.02 -14.20
C PHE A 120 11.76 -17.41 -14.34
N ALA A 121 12.63 -17.60 -13.37
CA ALA A 121 13.98 -17.05 -13.33
C ALA A 121 14.89 -17.90 -12.44
N ALA A 122 14.93 -19.21 -12.70
CA ALA A 122 15.74 -20.18 -11.92
C ALA A 122 17.25 -19.91 -12.03
N ASP A 123 17.69 -19.24 -13.10
CA ASP A 123 19.05 -18.74 -13.31
C ASP A 123 19.44 -17.65 -12.29
N LYS A 124 18.47 -17.03 -11.64
CA LYS A 124 18.65 -15.91 -10.68
C LYS A 124 18.60 -16.37 -9.23
N ALA A 125 19.55 -17.23 -8.84
CA ALA A 125 19.59 -17.80 -7.48
C ALA A 125 19.62 -16.74 -6.36
N GLY A 126 20.33 -15.63 -6.55
CA GLY A 126 20.37 -14.51 -5.62
C GLY A 126 18.99 -13.88 -5.39
N SER A 127 18.23 -13.71 -6.47
CA SER A 127 16.89 -13.15 -6.41
C SER A 127 15.87 -14.12 -5.79
N VAL A 128 16.04 -15.43 -5.99
CA VAL A 128 15.24 -16.46 -5.29
C VAL A 128 15.50 -16.41 -3.77
N ALA A 129 16.77 -16.39 -3.36
CA ALA A 129 17.16 -16.28 -1.95
C ALA A 129 16.59 -14.99 -1.30
N MET A 130 16.73 -13.85 -1.98
CA MET A 130 16.14 -12.58 -1.55
C MET A 130 14.61 -12.71 -1.38
N GLY A 131 13.94 -13.40 -2.30
CA GLY A 131 12.50 -13.66 -2.24
C GLY A 131 12.10 -14.45 -1.00
N VAL A 132 12.89 -15.45 -0.60
CA VAL A 132 12.66 -16.22 0.66
C VAL A 132 12.76 -15.29 1.87
N PHE A 133 13.81 -14.46 1.95
CA PHE A 133 13.95 -13.47 3.02
C PHE A 133 12.80 -12.46 3.04
N ALA A 134 12.40 -11.96 1.87
CA ALA A 134 11.27 -11.06 1.73
C ALA A 134 9.98 -11.69 2.27
N ALA A 135 9.70 -12.94 1.92
CA ALA A 135 8.53 -13.66 2.42
C ALA A 135 8.56 -13.79 3.95
N CYS A 136 9.69 -14.21 4.52
CA CYS A 136 9.85 -14.32 5.97
C CYS A 136 9.59 -12.98 6.68
N PHE A 137 10.16 -11.88 6.17
CA PHE A 137 9.96 -10.55 6.76
C PHE A 137 8.52 -10.05 6.62
N VAL A 138 7.89 -10.24 5.45
CA VAL A 138 6.49 -9.87 5.26
C VAL A 138 5.58 -10.64 6.21
N ILE A 139 5.77 -11.94 6.37
CA ILE A 139 5.01 -12.77 7.32
C ILE A 139 5.23 -12.26 8.75
N PHE A 140 6.48 -12.02 9.13
CA PHE A 140 6.81 -11.49 10.45
C PHE A 140 6.13 -10.15 10.73
N MET A 141 6.12 -9.24 9.77
CA MET A 141 5.45 -7.93 9.89
C MET A 141 3.91 -8.04 9.92
N HIS A 142 3.34 -9.12 9.39
CA HIS A 142 1.91 -9.38 9.42
C HIS A 142 1.45 -10.26 10.61
N ARG A 143 2.34 -10.67 11.50
CA ARG A 143 2.02 -11.58 12.62
C ARG A 143 0.83 -11.13 13.47
N THR A 144 0.72 -9.83 13.73
CA THR A 144 -0.40 -9.25 14.50
C THR A 144 -1.71 -9.29 13.72
N ASN A 145 -1.66 -9.03 12.41
CA ASN A 145 -2.82 -9.10 11.54
C ASN A 145 -3.30 -10.55 11.36
N LEU A 146 -2.36 -11.50 11.19
CA LEU A 146 -2.68 -12.93 11.11
C LEU A 146 -3.35 -13.41 12.40
N ARG A 147 -2.84 -12.96 13.57
CA ARG A 147 -3.47 -13.26 14.86
C ARG A 147 -4.89 -12.71 14.95
N ARG A 148 -5.13 -11.48 14.46
CA ARG A 148 -6.48 -10.88 14.42
C ARG A 148 -7.43 -11.63 13.46
N ILE A 149 -6.92 -12.14 12.35
CA ILE A 149 -7.71 -12.99 11.44
C ILE A 149 -8.17 -14.25 12.19
N TRP A 150 -7.26 -14.88 12.94
CA TRP A 150 -7.59 -16.07 13.74
C TRP A 150 -8.62 -15.80 14.82
N SER A 151 -8.56 -14.62 15.46
CA SER A 151 -9.54 -14.18 16.48
C SER A 151 -10.80 -13.55 15.88
N ASN A 152 -10.99 -13.55 14.55
CA ASN A 152 -12.10 -12.88 13.84
C ASN A 152 -12.22 -11.36 14.11
N GLU A 153 -11.11 -10.70 14.46
CA GLU A 153 -11.06 -9.27 14.79
C GLU A 153 -10.50 -8.41 13.64
N GLU A 154 -10.02 -9.04 12.55
CA GLU A 154 -9.47 -8.29 11.41
C GLU A 154 -10.58 -7.72 10.56
N SER A 155 -10.45 -6.44 10.18
CA SER A 155 -11.43 -5.76 9.34
C SER A 155 -11.38 -6.26 7.89
N LYS A 156 -12.55 -6.64 7.37
CA LYS A 156 -12.73 -7.01 5.95
C LYS A 156 -12.90 -5.77 5.09
N ILE A 157 -12.34 -5.80 3.89
CA ILE A 157 -12.61 -4.75 2.90
C ILE A 157 -14.07 -4.85 2.44
N ASP A 158 -14.76 -3.72 2.53
CA ASP A 158 -16.11 -3.57 1.99
C ASP A 158 -16.04 -2.90 0.61
N PHE A 159 -16.15 -3.72 -0.43
CA PHE A 159 -16.15 -3.25 -1.82
C PHE A 159 -17.39 -2.44 -2.19
N SER A 160 -18.46 -2.48 -1.39
CA SER A 160 -19.67 -1.72 -1.68
C SER A 160 -19.47 -0.21 -1.57
N LYS A 161 -18.51 0.21 -0.74
CA LYS A 161 -18.13 1.63 -0.57
C LYS A 161 -17.47 2.23 -1.81
N PHE A 162 -16.85 1.41 -2.66
CA PHE A 162 -16.26 1.87 -3.93
C PHE A 162 -17.30 2.06 -5.02
N LYS A 163 -18.50 1.52 -4.88
CA LYS A 163 -19.56 1.52 -5.90
C LYS A 163 -20.51 2.73 -5.78
N LYS A 164 -20.46 3.49 -4.68
CA LYS A 164 -21.24 4.71 -4.52
C LYS A 164 -20.42 5.90 -5.01
N PRO A 165 -20.82 6.57 -6.14
CA PRO A 165 -20.29 7.89 -6.44
C PRO A 165 -20.64 8.80 -5.26
N LYS A 166 -19.68 9.61 -4.79
CA LYS A 166 -19.96 10.67 -3.84
C LYS A 166 -21.09 11.51 -4.44
N LYS A 167 -22.30 11.47 -3.86
CA LYS A 167 -23.30 12.51 -4.09
C LYS A 167 -22.62 13.81 -3.68
N LYS A 168 -22.38 14.67 -4.65
CA LYS A 168 -22.22 16.09 -4.40
C LYS A 168 -23.51 16.53 -3.75
N ASP A 169 -23.45 16.91 -2.49
CA ASP A 169 -24.51 17.65 -1.85
C ASP A 169 -24.58 19.00 -2.58
N THR A 170 -25.46 19.05 -3.57
CA THR A 170 -25.94 20.29 -4.17
C THR A 170 -26.87 20.86 -3.11
N GLU A 171 -26.36 21.73 -2.26
CA GLU A 171 -27.20 22.60 -1.47
C GLU A 171 -27.82 23.59 -2.47
N GLU A 172 -29.05 23.30 -2.86
CA GLU A 172 -29.96 24.30 -3.40
C GLU A 172 -30.16 25.34 -2.31
N GLY A 173 -29.60 26.51 -2.55
CA GLY A 173 -29.92 27.71 -1.78
C GLY A 173 -31.37 28.09 -2.07
N GLU A 174 -32.23 27.93 -1.10
CA GLU A 174 -33.51 28.65 -1.05
C GLU A 174 -33.20 30.11 -0.79
N PRO A 175 -33.73 31.02 -1.62
CA PRO A 175 -33.67 32.45 -1.34
C PRO A 175 -34.80 32.80 -0.36
N ASP A 176 -34.46 33.10 0.88
CA ASP A 176 -35.37 33.79 1.79
C ASP A 176 -35.59 35.21 1.28
N ALA A 177 -36.69 35.36 0.54
CA ALA A 177 -37.38 36.63 0.34
C ALA A 177 -38.39 36.73 1.49
N ASP A 178 -38.15 37.58 2.42
CA ASP A 178 -39.23 38.41 2.98
C ASP A 178 -38.65 39.70 3.55
N VAL A 179 -38.88 40.74 2.79
CA VAL A 179 -38.80 42.13 3.18
C VAL A 179 -40.21 42.53 3.56
N THR A 180 -40.48 42.76 4.79
CA THR A 180 -41.62 43.61 5.21
C THR A 180 -41.08 44.82 5.95
N GLU A 181 -41.10 45.95 5.21
CA GLU A 181 -41.25 47.28 5.77
C GLU A 181 -42.53 47.31 6.59
N ASP A 182 -42.49 48.04 7.67
CA ASP A 182 -43.51 48.88 8.28
C ASP A 182 -43.06 49.13 9.74
N GLY A 183 -43.02 50.25 10.24
CA GLY A 183 -43.72 51.51 10.06
C GLY A 183 -43.26 52.43 11.18
N ALA A 184 -43.15 53.59 10.80
CA ALA A 184 -43.24 54.88 11.43
C ALA A 184 -43.78 54.96 12.89
N ASP A 185 -43.31 56.05 13.47
CA ASP A 185 -43.98 56.88 14.50
C ASP A 185 -43.71 56.53 15.98
N GLU A 186 -42.97 57.32 16.61
CA GLU A 186 -43.06 58.48 17.51
C GLU A 186 -41.75 58.66 18.31
#